data_404e28dd82926f3aa3043792567c0511
#
_entry.id   404e28dd82926f3aa3043792567c0511
#
_cell.length_a   1.000
_cell.length_b   1.000
_cell.length_c   1.000
_cell.angle_alpha   90.00
_cell.angle_beta   90.00
_cell.angle_gamma   90.00
#
_symmetry.space_group_name_H-M   'P 1'
#
loop_
_entity.id
_entity.type
_entity.pdbx_description
1 polymer ?
#
loop_
_entity_poly.entity_id
_entity_poly.type
_entity_poly.pdbx_seq_one_letter_code
_entity_poly.pdbx_strand_id
1 'polypeptide(L)'
;MRTATLYRYSVPMEAGVILRHQRLKSRDGLLVKLQQGELSGWGEIAPLPEFSQETLDQAQVAAECWLQHWVSGVESDDSVLPSVAFGLSCAQAELKQTLPLSADYRKAPLCTGDPDELFAVLQALPGEKVAKVKVGLYEAVRDGMIVNVLLEALPDLTLRLDANRSWSRAKADGFAKYVNPALRSRIAFLEEPCKTRAESREFAQDTGIAIAWDESVREADFQVEAEPGVAAIVIKPTLVGSLARCQQLVQQAHQAGLVAVISSSIESSLGLTQLARLAAWLTPVTVPGLDTLDL
;
A
#
# COMPACT_ATOMS: atom_id res chain seq x y z
N MET A 1 30.66 6.55 18.32
CA MET A 1 30.27 7.89 17.79
C MET A 1 29.13 7.69 16.80
N ARG A 2 28.08 8.48 16.90
CA ARG A 2 26.93 8.46 16.00
C ARG A 2 27.04 9.59 14.98
N THR A 3 26.82 9.27 13.72
CA THR A 3 26.71 10.25 12.63
C THR A 3 25.46 9.98 11.83
N ALA A 4 24.88 11.02 11.26
CA ALA A 4 23.71 10.92 10.42
C ALA A 4 23.84 11.81 9.18
N THR A 5 23.35 11.34 8.06
CA THR A 5 23.31 12.10 6.82
C THR A 5 21.89 12.06 6.25
N LEU A 6 21.41 13.20 5.80
CA LEU A 6 20.11 13.33 5.17
C LEU A 6 20.31 13.82 3.73
N TYR A 7 19.82 13.02 2.78
CA TYR A 7 19.85 13.35 1.34
C TYR A 7 18.45 13.68 0.86
N ARG A 8 18.35 14.65 -0.02
CA ARG A 8 17.09 14.95 -0.73
C ARG A 8 17.23 14.52 -2.17
N TYR A 9 16.23 13.79 -2.69
CA TYR A 9 16.23 13.33 -4.06
C TYR A 9 14.98 13.76 -4.80
N SER A 10 15.09 13.85 -6.12
CA SER A 10 13.96 14.04 -7.04
C SER A 10 14.19 13.13 -8.24
N VAL A 11 13.26 12.21 -8.46
CA VAL A 11 13.31 11.27 -9.57
C VAL A 11 12.19 11.62 -10.55
N PRO A 12 12.50 11.95 -11.80
CA PRO A 12 11.47 12.22 -12.78
C PRO A 12 10.68 10.95 -13.11
N MET A 13 9.37 11.13 -13.34
CA MET A 13 8.47 10.04 -13.75
C MET A 13 8.17 10.22 -15.24
N GLU A 14 8.39 9.18 -16.04
CA GLU A 14 8.27 9.25 -17.51
C GLU A 14 6.90 9.73 -17.98
N ALA A 15 5.86 9.05 -17.56
CA ALA A 15 4.48 9.39 -17.93
C ALA A 15 3.77 10.28 -16.91
N GLY A 16 4.32 10.38 -15.70
CA GLY A 16 3.64 10.93 -14.55
C GLY A 16 2.48 10.05 -14.09
N VAL A 17 2.05 10.28 -12.86
CA VAL A 17 0.91 9.55 -12.27
C VAL A 17 -0.12 10.56 -11.76
N ILE A 18 -1.39 10.33 -12.05
CA ILE A 18 -2.47 11.14 -11.53
C ILE A 18 -2.85 10.58 -10.15
N LEU A 19 -2.58 11.39 -9.12
CA LEU A 19 -2.97 11.11 -7.74
C LEU A 19 -4.13 12.03 -7.38
N ARG A 20 -5.33 11.48 -7.24
CA ARG A 20 -6.57 12.21 -6.98
C ARG A 20 -6.77 13.35 -7.99
N HIS A 21 -6.28 14.55 -7.69
CA HIS A 21 -6.48 15.76 -8.49
C HIS A 21 -5.19 16.34 -9.08
N GLN A 22 -4.04 15.74 -8.77
CA GLN A 22 -2.73 16.25 -9.17
C GLN A 22 -1.96 15.22 -10.00
N ARG A 23 -1.33 15.69 -11.08
CA ARG A 23 -0.39 14.87 -11.83
C ARG A 23 1.00 14.96 -11.21
N LEU A 24 1.49 13.85 -10.71
CA LEU A 24 2.83 13.74 -10.15
C LEU A 24 3.83 13.50 -11.29
N LYS A 25 4.72 14.47 -11.52
CA LYS A 25 5.75 14.42 -12.59
C LYS A 25 7.11 13.98 -12.09
N SER A 26 7.34 14.07 -10.79
CA SER A 26 8.55 13.62 -10.13
C SER A 26 8.20 13.00 -8.79
N ARG A 27 9.01 12.07 -8.34
CA ARG A 27 8.92 11.54 -6.99
C ARG A 27 10.04 12.11 -6.16
N ASP A 28 9.68 12.90 -5.18
CA ASP A 28 10.61 13.61 -4.32
C ASP A 28 10.58 12.99 -2.92
N GLY A 29 11.74 12.86 -2.30
CA GLY A 29 11.84 12.26 -0.98
C GLY A 29 13.18 12.51 -0.33
N LEU A 30 13.37 11.89 0.83
CA LEU A 30 14.59 11.96 1.61
C LEU A 30 15.15 10.56 1.83
N LEU A 31 16.47 10.46 1.86
CA LEU A 31 17.18 9.26 2.31
C LEU A 31 17.94 9.60 3.58
N VAL A 32 17.80 8.77 4.59
CA VAL A 32 18.52 8.88 5.86
C VAL A 32 19.57 7.79 5.93
N LYS A 33 20.80 8.16 6.30
CA LYS A 33 21.85 7.21 6.64
C LYS A 33 22.26 7.43 8.10
N LEU A 34 22.08 6.43 8.94
CA LEU A 34 22.58 6.40 10.30
C LEU A 34 23.86 5.57 10.35
N GLN A 35 24.87 6.05 11.10
CA GLN A 35 26.10 5.31 11.35
C GLN A 35 26.42 5.33 12.84
N GLN A 36 26.82 4.17 13.34
CA GLN A 36 27.32 4.03 14.71
C GLN A 36 28.45 2.99 14.69
N GLY A 37 29.69 3.46 14.86
CA GLY A 37 30.85 2.62 14.64
C GLY A 37 30.93 2.19 13.18
N GLU A 38 31.03 0.88 12.97
CA GLU A 38 31.05 0.29 11.63
C GLU A 38 29.66 -0.09 11.12
N LEU A 39 28.63 0.05 11.94
CA LEU A 39 27.25 -0.25 11.55
C LEU A 39 26.62 0.94 10.86
N SER A 40 25.84 0.66 9.85
CA SER A 40 25.04 1.67 9.15
C SER A 40 23.63 1.16 8.89
N GLY A 41 22.70 2.11 8.78
CA GLY A 41 21.32 1.79 8.40
C GLY A 41 20.72 2.91 7.56
N TRP A 42 19.92 2.53 6.58
CA TRP A 42 19.27 3.44 5.65
C TRP A 42 17.75 3.42 5.83
N GLY A 43 17.12 4.55 5.56
CA GLY A 43 15.68 4.67 5.50
C GLY A 43 15.26 5.69 4.45
N GLU A 44 14.05 5.55 3.96
CA GLU A 44 13.45 6.50 3.01
C GLU A 44 12.28 7.20 3.66
N ILE A 45 12.27 8.54 3.57
CA ILE A 45 11.17 9.39 4.02
C ILE A 45 10.57 10.04 2.78
N ALA A 46 9.42 9.53 2.35
CA ALA A 46 8.83 9.94 1.09
C ALA A 46 7.31 10.17 1.22
N PRO A 47 6.89 11.28 1.85
CA PRO A 47 5.48 11.60 1.91
C PRO A 47 4.90 11.66 0.50
N LEU A 48 3.70 11.10 0.32
CA LEU A 48 3.05 11.04 -0.97
C LEU A 48 2.08 12.23 -1.10
N PRO A 49 2.30 13.14 -2.05
CA PRO A 49 1.37 14.25 -2.27
C PRO A 49 -0.07 13.76 -2.45
N GLU A 50 -1.04 14.50 -1.96
CA GLU A 50 -2.48 14.20 -1.94
C GLU A 50 -2.90 13.11 -0.94
N PHE A 51 -1.98 12.27 -0.46
CA PHE A 51 -2.28 11.19 0.49
C PHE A 51 -1.68 11.40 1.87
N SER A 52 -0.42 11.84 1.94
CA SER A 52 0.21 12.20 3.21
C SER A 52 -0.35 13.50 3.74
N GLN A 53 -0.44 13.61 5.06
CA GLN A 53 -0.83 14.87 5.73
C GLN A 53 0.32 15.88 5.69
N GLU A 54 1.57 15.40 5.79
CA GLU A 54 2.78 16.21 5.77
C GLU A 54 3.28 16.47 4.35
N THR A 55 3.89 17.64 4.17
CA THR A 55 4.68 17.95 2.99
C THR A 55 6.11 17.43 3.14
N LEU A 56 6.85 17.38 2.03
CA LEU A 56 8.27 17.02 2.07
C LEU A 56 9.10 18.00 2.92
N ASP A 57 8.81 19.29 2.85
CA ASP A 57 9.52 20.29 3.66
C ASP A 57 9.24 20.10 5.16
N GLN A 58 8.02 19.83 5.53
CA GLN A 58 7.67 19.49 6.93
C GLN A 58 8.38 18.22 7.40
N ALA A 59 8.42 17.20 6.54
CA ALA A 59 9.11 15.94 6.83
C ALA A 59 10.61 16.18 7.02
N GLN A 60 11.23 17.01 6.20
CA GLN A 60 12.65 17.36 6.32
C GLN A 60 12.96 18.03 7.65
N VAL A 61 12.19 19.02 8.04
CA VAL A 61 12.38 19.71 9.34
C VAL A 61 12.27 18.73 10.51
N ALA A 62 11.26 17.88 10.50
CA ALA A 62 11.06 16.87 11.54
C ALA A 62 12.20 15.85 11.57
N ALA A 63 12.66 15.40 10.41
CA ALA A 63 13.78 14.47 10.31
C ALA A 63 15.09 15.07 10.82
N GLU A 64 15.39 16.31 10.41
CA GLU A 64 16.60 17.03 10.87
C GLU A 64 16.63 17.18 12.39
N CYS A 65 15.52 17.56 12.99
CA CYS A 65 15.40 17.70 14.45
C CYS A 65 15.64 16.36 15.15
N TRP A 66 14.99 15.29 14.67
CA TRP A 66 15.15 13.95 15.24
C TRP A 66 16.60 13.46 15.13
N LEU A 67 17.25 13.69 13.98
CA LEU A 67 18.62 13.28 13.72
C LEU A 67 19.62 14.02 14.59
N GLN A 68 19.42 15.31 14.87
CA GLN A 68 20.26 16.08 15.80
C GLN A 68 20.24 15.47 17.20
N HIS A 69 19.07 15.09 17.70
CA HIS A 69 18.94 14.40 18.99
C HIS A 69 19.63 13.04 18.99
N TRP A 70 19.41 12.27 17.93
CA TRP A 70 20.00 10.93 17.81
C TRP A 70 21.54 10.98 17.82
N VAL A 71 22.13 11.89 17.04
CA VAL A 71 23.60 12.10 16.99
C VAL A 71 24.15 12.50 18.35
N SER A 72 23.42 13.28 19.13
CA SER A 72 23.82 13.67 20.50
C SER A 72 23.61 12.55 21.53
N GLY A 73 23.08 11.40 21.13
CA GLY A 73 22.85 10.26 22.04
C GLY A 73 21.51 10.28 22.75
N VAL A 74 20.62 11.19 22.38
CA VAL A 74 19.27 11.28 22.95
C VAL A 74 18.32 10.40 22.15
N GLU A 75 17.61 9.50 22.81
CA GLU A 75 16.52 8.73 22.20
C GLU A 75 15.26 9.61 22.17
N SER A 76 14.67 9.71 20.99
CA SER A 76 13.41 10.43 20.77
C SER A 76 12.28 9.47 20.47
N ASP A 77 11.06 9.88 20.81
CA ASP A 77 9.87 9.16 20.40
C ASP A 77 9.71 9.20 18.87
N ASP A 78 8.89 8.29 18.34
CA ASP A 78 8.54 8.29 16.93
C ASP A 78 7.90 9.63 16.53
N SER A 79 8.25 10.11 15.35
CA SER A 79 7.62 11.30 14.79
C SER A 79 6.11 11.10 14.64
N VAL A 80 5.34 12.16 14.85
CA VAL A 80 3.90 12.19 14.57
C VAL A 80 3.61 12.20 13.07
N LEU A 81 4.63 12.49 12.24
CA LEU A 81 4.51 12.45 10.77
C LEU A 81 4.79 11.02 10.29
N PRO A 82 3.81 10.33 9.70
CA PRO A 82 3.95 8.90 9.38
C PRO A 82 5.15 8.55 8.50
N SER A 83 5.41 9.33 7.44
CA SER A 83 6.54 9.06 6.54
C SER A 83 7.89 9.18 7.26
N VAL A 84 8.02 10.14 8.17
CA VAL A 84 9.23 10.35 8.98
C VAL A 84 9.40 9.20 9.96
N ALA A 85 8.34 8.84 10.68
CA ALA A 85 8.37 7.72 11.61
C ALA A 85 8.76 6.42 10.91
N PHE A 86 8.20 6.16 9.73
CA PHE A 86 8.53 4.96 8.96
C PHE A 86 9.99 4.94 8.51
N GLY A 87 10.45 5.99 7.83
CA GLY A 87 11.81 6.06 7.31
C GLY A 87 12.88 5.97 8.39
N LEU A 88 12.71 6.68 9.50
CA LEU A 88 13.63 6.64 10.62
C LEU A 88 13.63 5.29 11.32
N SER A 89 12.48 4.66 11.50
CA SER A 89 12.41 3.33 12.09
C SER A 89 13.07 2.26 11.21
N CYS A 90 12.98 2.38 9.90
CA CYS A 90 13.71 1.51 8.98
C CYS A 90 15.22 1.69 9.11
N ALA A 91 15.70 2.93 9.16
CA ALA A 91 17.11 3.22 9.34
C ALA A 91 17.66 2.66 10.66
N GLN A 92 16.90 2.78 11.74
CA GLN A 92 17.26 2.21 13.03
C GLN A 92 17.26 0.67 13.00
N ALA A 93 16.26 0.06 12.36
CA ALA A 93 16.17 -1.39 12.26
C ALA A 93 17.32 -1.98 11.44
N GLU A 94 17.72 -1.32 10.37
CA GLU A 94 18.91 -1.72 9.61
C GLU A 94 20.19 -1.56 10.42
N LEU A 95 20.35 -0.43 11.12
CA LEU A 95 21.50 -0.16 11.97
C LEU A 95 21.67 -1.24 13.05
N LYS A 96 20.55 -1.62 13.67
CA LYS A 96 20.50 -2.64 14.73
C LYS A 96 20.44 -4.07 14.19
N GLN A 97 20.36 -4.24 12.89
CA GLN A 97 20.22 -5.53 12.21
C GLN A 97 18.98 -6.32 12.66
N THR A 98 17.89 -5.62 12.94
CA THR A 98 16.61 -6.21 13.38
C THR A 98 15.59 -6.38 12.27
N LEU A 99 15.84 -5.81 11.09
CA LEU A 99 15.01 -6.06 9.91
C LEU A 99 15.57 -7.28 9.17
N PRO A 100 14.80 -8.38 9.05
CA PRO A 100 15.28 -9.57 8.34
C PRO A 100 15.69 -9.28 6.90
N LEU A 101 16.69 -10.00 6.40
CA LEU A 101 17.27 -9.78 5.06
C LEU A 101 16.43 -10.38 3.94
N SER A 102 15.68 -11.43 4.21
CA SER A 102 14.81 -12.05 3.22
C SER A 102 13.76 -11.07 2.73
N ALA A 103 13.52 -11.06 1.42
CA ALA A 103 12.57 -10.15 0.79
C ALA A 103 11.58 -10.92 -0.08
N ASP A 104 10.34 -10.45 -0.13
CA ASP A 104 9.29 -11.01 -0.98
C ASP A 104 9.09 -10.08 -2.19
N TYR A 105 9.62 -10.51 -3.32
CA TYR A 105 9.52 -9.78 -4.59
C TYR A 105 8.41 -10.31 -5.50
N ARG A 106 7.52 -11.18 -4.98
CA ARG A 106 6.35 -11.59 -5.76
C ARG A 106 5.53 -10.36 -6.11
N LYS A 107 5.03 -10.31 -7.33
CA LYS A 107 4.26 -9.19 -7.82
C LYS A 107 2.78 -9.54 -7.97
N ALA A 108 1.93 -8.66 -7.46
CA ALA A 108 0.56 -8.51 -7.93
C ALA A 108 0.59 -7.32 -8.89
N PRO A 109 0.65 -7.55 -10.22
CA PRO A 109 0.79 -6.45 -11.17
C PRO A 109 -0.36 -5.47 -11.04
N LEU A 110 -0.03 -4.18 -11.08
CA LEU A 110 -1.02 -3.10 -11.12
C LEU A 110 -1.46 -2.92 -12.58
N CYS A 111 -2.70 -3.29 -12.85
CA CYS A 111 -3.26 -3.30 -14.19
C CYS A 111 -4.17 -2.10 -14.40
N THR A 112 -3.86 -1.32 -15.44
CA THR A 112 -4.68 -0.22 -15.94
C THR A 112 -4.68 -0.31 -17.48
N GLY A 113 -5.76 0.16 -18.13
CA GLY A 113 -5.79 0.29 -19.58
C GLY A 113 -6.72 -0.67 -20.30
N ASP A 114 -6.37 -1.03 -21.52
CA ASP A 114 -7.20 -1.81 -22.40
C ASP A 114 -7.35 -3.27 -21.93
N PRO A 115 -8.58 -3.83 -21.88
CA PRO A 115 -8.80 -5.22 -21.46
C PRO A 115 -8.02 -6.27 -22.26
N ASP A 116 -7.84 -6.06 -23.56
CA ASP A 116 -7.12 -7.01 -24.41
C ASP A 116 -5.63 -7.04 -24.06
N GLU A 117 -5.03 -5.88 -23.78
CA GLU A 117 -3.64 -5.79 -23.30
C GLU A 117 -3.51 -6.43 -21.91
N LEU A 118 -4.45 -6.16 -21.02
CA LEU A 118 -4.48 -6.76 -19.68
C LEU A 118 -4.58 -8.27 -19.74
N PHE A 119 -5.42 -8.81 -20.62
CA PHE A 119 -5.56 -10.25 -20.79
C PHE A 119 -4.23 -10.93 -21.13
N ALA A 120 -3.50 -10.37 -22.09
CA ALA A 120 -2.20 -10.92 -22.50
C ALA A 120 -1.19 -10.90 -21.35
N VAL A 121 -1.11 -9.79 -20.60
CA VAL A 121 -0.22 -9.65 -19.44
C VAL A 121 -0.59 -10.65 -18.35
N LEU A 122 -1.86 -10.77 -18.01
CA LEU A 122 -2.34 -11.65 -16.94
C LEU A 122 -2.19 -13.12 -17.31
N GLN A 123 -2.42 -13.47 -18.57
CA GLN A 123 -2.23 -14.84 -19.05
C GLN A 123 -0.77 -15.30 -18.93
N ALA A 124 0.16 -14.38 -19.14
CA ALA A 124 1.61 -14.65 -19.09
C ALA A 124 2.18 -14.72 -17.66
N LEU A 125 1.41 -14.40 -16.61
CA LEU A 125 1.90 -14.43 -15.24
C LEU A 125 2.32 -15.84 -14.84
N PRO A 126 3.52 -16.00 -14.24
CA PRO A 126 3.96 -17.28 -13.71
C PRO A 126 3.30 -17.60 -12.37
N GLY A 127 3.10 -18.88 -12.08
CA GLY A 127 2.64 -19.36 -10.77
C GLY A 127 1.21 -18.92 -10.43
N GLU A 128 0.98 -18.56 -9.18
CA GLU A 128 -0.29 -18.02 -8.70
C GLU A 128 -0.59 -16.68 -9.34
N LYS A 129 -1.73 -16.58 -10.01
CA LYS A 129 -2.12 -15.36 -10.73
C LYS A 129 -2.91 -14.44 -9.81
N VAL A 130 -2.25 -13.46 -9.25
CA VAL A 130 -2.84 -12.38 -8.46
C VAL A 130 -2.53 -11.06 -9.15
N ALA A 131 -3.55 -10.26 -9.40
CA ALA A 131 -3.38 -8.94 -10.02
C ALA A 131 -4.25 -7.91 -9.32
N LYS A 132 -3.80 -6.66 -9.35
CA LYS A 132 -4.58 -5.51 -8.88
C LYS A 132 -5.09 -4.73 -10.07
N VAL A 133 -6.39 -4.48 -10.09
CA VAL A 133 -7.04 -3.68 -11.14
C VAL A 133 -7.67 -2.45 -10.48
N LYS A 134 -7.32 -1.29 -11.01
CA LYS A 134 -7.94 -0.04 -10.59
C LYS A 134 -9.31 0.10 -11.25
N VAL A 135 -10.34 0.31 -10.44
CA VAL A 135 -11.72 0.56 -10.88
C VAL A 135 -12.15 1.95 -10.43
N GLY A 136 -13.29 2.42 -10.92
CA GLY A 136 -13.80 3.74 -10.56
C GLY A 136 -13.24 4.91 -11.37
N LEU A 137 -12.39 4.63 -12.38
CA LEU A 137 -11.91 5.64 -13.33
C LEU A 137 -12.90 5.92 -14.45
N TYR A 138 -13.70 4.91 -14.79
CA TYR A 138 -14.73 4.92 -15.83
C TYR A 138 -16.08 4.54 -15.23
N GLU A 139 -17.04 4.24 -16.08
CA GLU A 139 -18.37 3.78 -15.63
C GLU A 139 -18.27 2.48 -14.82
N ALA A 140 -18.93 2.44 -13.69
CA ALA A 140 -18.92 1.28 -12.79
C ALA A 140 -19.42 0.00 -13.50
N VAL A 141 -20.44 0.12 -14.35
CA VAL A 141 -20.96 -0.97 -15.16
C VAL A 141 -19.88 -1.55 -16.08
N ARG A 142 -19.10 -0.69 -16.74
CA ARG A 142 -17.98 -1.11 -17.60
C ARG A 142 -16.92 -1.85 -16.79
N ASP A 143 -16.58 -1.35 -15.63
CA ASP A 143 -15.61 -2.00 -14.74
C ASP A 143 -16.10 -3.40 -14.34
N GLY A 144 -17.38 -3.56 -14.03
CA GLY A 144 -17.99 -4.85 -13.73
C GLY A 144 -17.90 -5.83 -14.89
N MET A 145 -18.19 -5.38 -16.11
CA MET A 145 -18.08 -6.19 -17.32
C MET A 145 -16.64 -6.64 -17.58
N ILE A 146 -15.65 -5.76 -17.41
CA ILE A 146 -14.24 -6.07 -17.62
C ILE A 146 -13.77 -7.10 -16.59
N VAL A 147 -14.08 -6.89 -15.31
CA VAL A 147 -13.74 -7.84 -14.24
C VAL A 147 -14.34 -9.21 -14.53
N ASN A 148 -15.61 -9.25 -14.94
CA ASN A 148 -16.30 -10.50 -15.27
C ASN A 148 -15.61 -11.25 -16.41
N VAL A 149 -15.28 -10.55 -17.49
CA VAL A 149 -14.59 -11.13 -18.66
C VAL A 149 -13.21 -11.67 -18.28
N LEU A 150 -12.43 -10.95 -17.50
CA LEU A 150 -11.11 -11.40 -17.06
C LEU A 150 -11.22 -12.66 -16.19
N LEU A 151 -12.15 -12.70 -15.27
CA LEU A 151 -12.35 -13.85 -14.39
C LEU A 151 -12.88 -15.08 -15.15
N GLU A 152 -13.77 -14.90 -16.12
CA GLU A 152 -14.24 -16.01 -16.98
C GLU A 152 -13.12 -16.56 -17.85
N ALA A 153 -12.33 -15.69 -18.46
CA ALA A 153 -11.28 -16.08 -19.39
C ALA A 153 -10.06 -16.71 -18.72
N LEU A 154 -9.78 -16.35 -17.46
CA LEU A 154 -8.61 -16.80 -16.72
C LEU A 154 -9.04 -17.48 -15.41
N PRO A 155 -9.32 -18.80 -15.43
CA PRO A 155 -9.84 -19.50 -14.26
C PRO A 155 -8.94 -19.47 -13.02
N ASP A 156 -7.63 -19.31 -13.19
CA ASP A 156 -6.64 -19.29 -12.12
C ASP A 156 -6.41 -17.88 -11.56
N LEU A 157 -7.06 -16.86 -12.11
CA LEU A 157 -6.86 -15.47 -11.72
C LEU A 157 -7.64 -15.13 -10.45
N THR A 158 -6.94 -14.49 -9.51
CA THR A 158 -7.52 -13.81 -8.36
C THR A 158 -7.29 -12.31 -8.51
N LEU A 159 -8.33 -11.52 -8.34
CA LEU A 159 -8.24 -10.07 -8.49
C LEU A 159 -8.34 -9.36 -7.14
N ARG A 160 -7.51 -8.34 -6.98
CA ARG A 160 -7.64 -7.28 -6.00
C ARG A 160 -8.09 -6.04 -6.75
N LEU A 161 -9.13 -5.39 -6.27
CA LEU A 161 -9.70 -4.21 -6.93
C LEU A 161 -9.57 -3.00 -6.02
N ASP A 162 -9.41 -1.83 -6.60
CA ASP A 162 -9.30 -0.58 -5.85
C ASP A 162 -10.18 0.49 -6.50
N ALA A 163 -11.19 0.93 -5.78
CA ALA A 163 -12.14 1.96 -6.21
C ALA A 163 -11.86 3.34 -5.58
N ASN A 164 -10.94 3.43 -4.63
CA ASN A 164 -10.55 4.69 -3.97
C ASN A 164 -11.74 5.53 -3.48
N ARG A 165 -12.77 4.91 -2.90
CA ARG A 165 -14.00 5.58 -2.41
C ARG A 165 -14.77 6.35 -3.49
N SER A 166 -14.62 5.97 -4.78
CA SER A 166 -15.19 6.76 -5.88
C SER A 166 -16.68 6.54 -6.11
N TRP A 167 -17.25 5.46 -5.61
CA TRP A 167 -18.62 5.09 -5.92
C TRP A 167 -19.65 5.51 -4.86
N SER A 168 -20.82 5.97 -5.35
CA SER A 168 -22.04 5.91 -4.57
C SER A 168 -22.47 4.45 -4.42
N ARG A 169 -23.38 4.15 -3.49
CA ARG A 169 -23.91 2.81 -3.35
C ARG A 169 -24.57 2.32 -4.65
N ALA A 170 -25.29 3.17 -5.35
CA ALA A 170 -25.93 2.83 -6.63
C ALA A 170 -24.89 2.45 -7.70
N LYS A 171 -23.78 3.18 -7.79
CA LYS A 171 -22.68 2.84 -8.74
C LYS A 171 -22.02 1.54 -8.36
N ALA A 172 -21.76 1.31 -7.07
CA ALA A 172 -21.20 0.05 -6.58
C ALA A 172 -22.10 -1.14 -6.92
N ASP A 173 -23.41 -1.00 -6.74
CA ASP A 173 -24.39 -2.02 -7.12
C ASP A 173 -24.41 -2.24 -8.63
N GLY A 174 -24.25 -1.19 -9.43
CA GLY A 174 -24.12 -1.27 -10.88
C GLY A 174 -22.89 -2.07 -11.32
N PHE A 175 -21.77 -1.89 -10.63
CA PHE A 175 -20.57 -2.72 -10.80
C PHE A 175 -20.89 -4.19 -10.51
N ALA A 176 -21.43 -4.47 -9.33
CA ALA A 176 -21.69 -5.84 -8.87
C ALA A 176 -22.65 -6.60 -9.79
N LYS A 177 -23.65 -5.91 -10.33
CA LYS A 177 -24.65 -6.51 -11.22
C LYS A 177 -24.02 -7.22 -12.42
N TYR A 178 -22.92 -6.73 -12.95
CA TYR A 178 -22.25 -7.28 -14.12
C TYR A 178 -21.13 -8.27 -13.80
N VAL A 179 -20.91 -8.57 -12.53
CA VAL A 179 -20.01 -9.65 -12.09
C VAL A 179 -20.86 -10.86 -11.73
N ASN A 180 -20.68 -11.95 -12.47
CA ASN A 180 -21.38 -13.21 -12.19
C ASN A 180 -21.20 -13.61 -10.74
N PRO A 181 -22.28 -13.85 -9.98
CA PRO A 181 -22.18 -14.27 -8.58
C PRO A 181 -21.23 -15.44 -8.32
N ALA A 182 -21.15 -16.39 -9.26
CA ALA A 182 -20.25 -17.55 -9.17
C ALA A 182 -18.75 -17.17 -9.23
N LEU A 183 -18.42 -15.99 -9.75
CA LEU A 183 -17.04 -15.51 -9.89
C LEU A 183 -16.60 -14.57 -8.78
N ARG A 184 -17.54 -14.07 -7.98
CA ARG A 184 -17.26 -13.04 -6.96
C ARG A 184 -16.29 -13.51 -5.88
N SER A 185 -16.26 -14.80 -5.57
CA SER A 185 -15.29 -15.35 -4.61
C SER A 185 -13.84 -15.26 -5.06
N ARG A 186 -13.61 -15.06 -6.36
CA ARG A 186 -12.26 -14.86 -6.93
C ARG A 186 -11.84 -13.40 -6.96
N ILE A 187 -12.69 -12.49 -6.53
CA ILE A 187 -12.29 -11.15 -6.10
C ILE A 187 -11.83 -11.30 -4.65
N ALA A 188 -10.53 -11.26 -4.44
CA ALA A 188 -9.96 -11.39 -3.09
C ALA A 188 -10.49 -10.30 -2.18
N PHE A 189 -10.51 -9.08 -2.69
CA PHE A 189 -11.16 -7.94 -2.05
C PHE A 189 -11.28 -6.75 -3.03
N LEU A 190 -12.22 -5.87 -2.70
CA LEU A 190 -12.41 -4.57 -3.33
C LEU A 190 -12.12 -3.50 -2.28
N GLU A 191 -11.06 -2.72 -2.48
CA GLU A 191 -10.65 -1.67 -1.55
C GLU A 191 -11.61 -0.49 -1.63
N GLU A 192 -12.16 -0.09 -0.47
CA GLU A 192 -12.93 1.14 -0.28
C GLU A 192 -13.88 1.45 -1.45
N PRO A 193 -14.90 0.61 -1.74
CA PRO A 193 -15.77 0.84 -2.89
C PRO A 193 -16.58 2.12 -2.79
N CYS A 194 -17.12 2.41 -1.62
CA CYS A 194 -18.06 3.51 -1.41
C CYS A 194 -17.43 4.67 -0.64
N LYS A 195 -18.15 5.78 -0.57
CA LYS A 195 -17.66 7.01 0.07
C LYS A 195 -17.59 6.91 1.59
N THR A 196 -18.38 6.04 2.20
CA THR A 196 -18.38 5.79 3.63
C THR A 196 -18.14 4.32 3.95
N ARG A 197 -17.61 4.05 5.14
CA ARG A 197 -17.42 2.67 5.61
C ARG A 197 -18.74 1.92 5.71
N ALA A 198 -19.77 2.59 6.18
CA ALA A 198 -21.10 1.99 6.33
C ALA A 198 -21.66 1.50 4.99
N GLU A 199 -21.58 2.33 3.96
CA GLU A 199 -22.01 1.96 2.61
C GLU A 199 -21.18 0.80 2.03
N SER A 200 -19.87 0.81 2.24
CA SER A 200 -18.98 -0.27 1.81
C SER A 200 -19.31 -1.60 2.51
N ARG A 201 -19.60 -1.57 3.81
CA ARG A 201 -20.03 -2.77 4.57
C ARG A 201 -21.33 -3.33 4.04
N GLU A 202 -22.33 -2.48 3.84
CA GLU A 202 -23.62 -2.87 3.29
C GLU A 202 -23.47 -3.48 1.90
N PHE A 203 -22.68 -2.86 1.04
CA PHE A 203 -22.35 -3.38 -0.28
C PHE A 203 -21.77 -4.80 -0.22
N ALA A 204 -20.80 -5.02 0.66
CA ALA A 204 -20.15 -6.33 0.81
C ALA A 204 -21.15 -7.40 1.26
N GLN A 205 -22.00 -7.07 2.24
CA GLN A 205 -23.00 -8.00 2.75
C GLN A 205 -24.07 -8.33 1.72
N ASP A 206 -24.53 -7.35 0.95
CA ASP A 206 -25.62 -7.53 -0.02
C ASP A 206 -25.14 -8.23 -1.31
N THR A 207 -23.90 -8.02 -1.71
CA THR A 207 -23.37 -8.54 -2.98
C THR A 207 -22.54 -9.81 -2.84
N GLY A 208 -22.02 -10.08 -1.65
CA GLY A 208 -21.07 -11.16 -1.42
C GLY A 208 -19.67 -10.88 -1.97
N ILE A 209 -19.41 -9.64 -2.42
CA ILE A 209 -18.06 -9.22 -2.83
C ILE A 209 -17.31 -8.74 -1.58
N ALA A 210 -16.21 -9.42 -1.26
CA ALA A 210 -15.38 -9.04 -0.12
C ALA A 210 -14.73 -7.68 -0.32
N ILE A 211 -14.62 -6.90 0.76
CA ILE A 211 -13.98 -5.58 0.75
C ILE A 211 -12.73 -5.56 1.61
N ALA A 212 -11.92 -4.54 1.40
CA ALA A 212 -10.74 -4.24 2.23
C ALA A 212 -10.72 -2.76 2.62
N TRP A 213 -10.07 -2.48 3.74
CA TRP A 213 -9.79 -1.12 4.18
C TRP A 213 -8.39 -0.70 3.75
N ASP A 214 -8.25 0.51 3.22
CA ASP A 214 -6.99 1.18 2.88
C ASP A 214 -6.94 2.56 3.53
N GLU A 215 -7.66 3.53 3.01
CA GLU A 215 -7.72 4.88 3.58
C GLU A 215 -8.23 4.87 5.02
N SER A 216 -9.20 4.03 5.32
CA SER A 216 -9.76 3.90 6.67
C SER A 216 -8.72 3.48 7.71
N VAL A 217 -7.74 2.66 7.33
CA VAL A 217 -6.68 2.18 8.23
C VAL A 217 -5.89 3.34 8.87
N ARG A 218 -5.80 4.46 8.16
CA ARG A 218 -5.05 5.65 8.56
C ARG A 218 -5.89 6.69 9.29
N GLU A 219 -7.18 6.45 9.45
CA GLU A 219 -8.07 7.34 10.18
C GLU A 219 -7.98 7.10 11.69
N ALA A 220 -8.06 8.18 12.47
CA ALA A 220 -7.79 8.14 13.92
C ALA A 220 -8.76 7.23 14.70
N ASP A 221 -9.99 7.08 14.22
CA ASP A 221 -11.04 6.28 14.84
C ASP A 221 -11.03 4.80 14.41
N PHE A 222 -10.12 4.43 13.51
CA PHE A 222 -10.07 3.07 12.95
C PHE A 222 -9.57 2.07 13.97
N GLN A 223 -10.27 0.94 14.07
CA GLN A 223 -9.85 -0.22 14.85
C GLN A 223 -9.91 -1.47 13.97
N VAL A 224 -8.88 -2.32 14.08
CA VAL A 224 -8.84 -3.59 13.38
C VAL A 224 -9.73 -4.58 14.12
N GLU A 225 -10.79 -5.03 13.46
CA GLU A 225 -11.72 -5.99 14.03
C GLU A 225 -12.32 -6.89 12.94
N ALA A 226 -12.77 -8.07 13.32
CA ALA A 226 -13.50 -8.94 12.40
C ALA A 226 -14.87 -8.34 12.10
N GLU A 227 -15.17 -8.18 10.81
CA GLU A 227 -16.45 -7.64 10.33
C GLU A 227 -16.98 -8.50 9.18
N PRO A 228 -18.31 -8.76 9.11
CA PRO A 228 -18.87 -9.47 7.97
C PRO A 228 -18.58 -8.78 6.65
N GLY A 229 -18.08 -9.52 5.67
CA GLY A 229 -17.75 -9.00 4.34
C GLY A 229 -16.39 -8.31 4.21
N VAL A 230 -15.69 -8.05 5.30
CA VAL A 230 -14.34 -7.47 5.27
C VAL A 230 -13.30 -8.60 5.29
N ALA A 231 -12.47 -8.68 4.25
CA ALA A 231 -11.48 -9.74 4.09
C ALA A 231 -10.06 -9.31 4.44
N ALA A 232 -9.74 -8.03 4.31
CA ALA A 232 -8.35 -7.58 4.39
C ALA A 232 -8.23 -6.13 4.86
N ILE A 233 -7.02 -5.79 5.30
CA ILE A 233 -6.55 -4.40 5.40
C ILE A 233 -5.31 -4.25 4.53
N VAL A 234 -5.19 -3.09 3.91
CA VAL A 234 -4.01 -2.69 3.12
C VAL A 234 -3.19 -1.73 3.98
N ILE A 235 -1.93 -2.07 4.18
CA ILE A 235 -1.01 -1.28 4.99
C ILE A 235 0.02 -0.64 4.07
N LYS A 236 0.00 0.68 3.99
CA LYS A 236 0.98 1.50 3.29
C LYS A 236 1.88 2.18 4.33
N PRO A 237 3.04 1.60 4.64
CA PRO A 237 3.85 2.05 5.78
C PRO A 237 4.21 3.53 5.76
N THR A 238 4.55 4.09 4.59
CA THR A 238 4.82 5.53 4.45
C THR A 238 3.66 6.41 4.92
N LEU A 239 2.42 5.93 4.79
CA LEU A 239 1.22 6.65 5.20
C LEU A 239 0.73 6.27 6.60
N VAL A 240 1.22 5.16 7.13
CA VAL A 240 0.78 4.59 8.43
C VAL A 240 1.68 5.03 9.57
N GLY A 241 2.99 4.87 9.45
CA GLY A 241 3.94 5.22 10.50
C GLY A 241 5.09 4.23 10.66
N SER A 242 5.62 4.10 11.88
CA SER A 242 6.79 3.30 12.19
C SER A 242 6.63 1.81 11.86
N LEU A 243 7.77 1.10 11.76
CA LEU A 243 7.78 -0.37 11.65
C LEU A 243 6.99 -1.03 12.78
N ALA A 244 7.13 -0.54 14.01
CA ALA A 244 6.38 -1.06 15.16
C ALA A 244 4.86 -0.90 14.96
N ARG A 245 4.41 0.23 14.44
CA ARG A 245 3.00 0.45 14.13
C ARG A 245 2.50 -0.48 13.03
N CYS A 246 3.28 -0.66 11.97
CA CYS A 246 2.94 -1.59 10.89
C CYS A 246 2.86 -3.04 11.41
N GLN A 247 3.82 -3.44 12.23
CA GLN A 247 3.82 -4.77 12.85
C GLN A 247 2.59 -4.98 13.74
N GLN A 248 2.22 -3.98 14.53
CA GLN A 248 1.01 -4.03 15.37
C GLN A 248 -0.26 -4.23 14.53
N LEU A 249 -0.40 -3.49 13.43
CA LEU A 249 -1.55 -3.62 12.52
C LEU A 249 -1.62 -5.01 11.88
N VAL A 250 -0.50 -5.56 11.44
CA VAL A 250 -0.44 -6.92 10.90
C VAL A 250 -0.88 -7.95 11.94
N GLN A 251 -0.37 -7.85 13.16
CA GLN A 251 -0.74 -8.75 14.26
C GLN A 251 -2.23 -8.66 14.58
N GLN A 252 -2.78 -7.46 14.68
CA GLN A 252 -4.21 -7.24 14.93
C GLN A 252 -5.06 -7.81 13.79
N ALA A 253 -4.65 -7.63 12.54
CA ALA A 253 -5.35 -8.19 11.38
C ALA A 253 -5.39 -9.71 11.45
N HIS A 254 -4.26 -10.36 11.68
CA HIS A 254 -4.18 -11.81 11.78
C HIS A 254 -5.01 -12.35 12.95
N GLN A 255 -5.01 -11.70 14.08
CA GLN A 255 -5.85 -12.07 15.23
C GLN A 255 -7.35 -11.96 14.93
N ALA A 256 -7.72 -10.99 14.09
CA ALA A 256 -9.10 -10.79 13.65
C ALA A 256 -9.50 -11.71 12.47
N GLY A 257 -8.58 -12.54 11.98
CA GLY A 257 -8.81 -13.41 10.81
C GLY A 257 -8.79 -12.68 9.48
N LEU A 258 -8.20 -11.46 9.43
CA LEU A 258 -8.07 -10.67 8.23
C LEU A 258 -6.73 -10.92 7.54
N VAL A 259 -6.71 -10.77 6.23
CA VAL A 259 -5.47 -10.68 5.46
C VAL A 259 -4.87 -9.29 5.62
N ALA A 260 -3.56 -9.21 5.83
CA ALA A 260 -2.83 -7.95 5.82
C ALA A 260 -1.95 -7.90 4.57
N VAL A 261 -2.09 -6.84 3.79
CA VAL A 261 -1.31 -6.62 2.57
C VAL A 261 -0.39 -5.43 2.77
N ILE A 262 0.92 -5.66 2.70
CA ILE A 262 1.91 -4.58 2.67
C ILE A 262 1.95 -4.04 1.25
N SER A 263 1.73 -2.75 1.11
CA SER A 263 1.63 -2.07 -0.18
C SER A 263 2.55 -0.85 -0.24
N SER A 264 3.02 -0.52 -1.43
CA SER A 264 3.89 0.63 -1.68
C SER A 264 3.11 1.92 -1.90
N SER A 265 3.83 3.04 -1.68
CA SER A 265 3.35 4.41 -1.92
C SER A 265 4.30 5.13 -2.88
N ILE A 266 4.69 4.44 -3.95
CA ILE A 266 5.60 4.93 -4.99
C ILE A 266 6.96 5.33 -4.39
N GLU A 267 7.56 4.45 -3.59
CA GLU A 267 8.89 4.64 -3.05
C GLU A 267 9.96 4.35 -4.12
N SER A 268 11.19 4.81 -3.85
CA SER A 268 12.37 4.42 -4.62
C SER A 268 12.71 2.94 -4.40
N SER A 269 13.69 2.44 -5.13
CA SER A 269 14.16 1.06 -4.98
C SER A 269 14.63 0.73 -3.56
N LEU A 270 15.18 1.70 -2.82
CA LEU A 270 15.54 1.51 -1.41
C LEU A 270 14.33 1.19 -0.55
N GLY A 271 13.31 2.05 -0.60
CA GLY A 271 12.08 1.86 0.16
C GLY A 271 11.32 0.61 -0.27
N LEU A 272 11.22 0.34 -1.56
CA LEU A 272 10.59 -0.88 -2.07
C LEU A 272 11.30 -2.15 -1.59
N THR A 273 12.62 -2.16 -1.53
CA THR A 273 13.39 -3.28 -0.98
C THR A 273 13.06 -3.50 0.49
N GLN A 274 12.99 -2.45 1.27
CA GLN A 274 12.61 -2.53 2.68
C GLN A 274 11.17 -3.01 2.87
N LEU A 275 10.24 -2.57 2.03
CA LEU A 275 8.86 -3.06 2.04
C LEU A 275 8.80 -4.56 1.67
N ALA A 276 9.58 -5.00 0.72
CA ALA A 276 9.67 -6.43 0.36
C ALA A 276 10.22 -7.26 1.52
N ARG A 277 11.19 -6.75 2.26
CA ARG A 277 11.71 -7.38 3.48
C ARG A 277 10.67 -7.42 4.58
N LEU A 278 9.92 -6.33 4.77
CA LEU A 278 8.83 -6.25 5.73
C LEU A 278 7.73 -7.27 5.39
N ALA A 279 7.36 -7.39 4.12
CA ALA A 279 6.35 -8.35 3.67
C ALA A 279 6.80 -9.80 3.88
N ALA A 280 8.04 -10.14 3.55
CA ALA A 280 8.60 -11.47 3.79
C ALA A 280 8.59 -11.84 5.27
N TRP A 281 8.81 -10.86 6.13
CA TRP A 281 8.84 -11.06 7.58
C TRP A 281 7.45 -11.15 8.20
N LEU A 282 6.57 -10.20 7.89
CA LEU A 282 5.28 -10.05 8.59
C LEU A 282 4.11 -10.73 7.86
N THR A 283 4.16 -10.82 6.54
CA THR A 283 3.07 -11.34 5.70
C THR A 283 3.56 -12.34 4.64
N PRO A 284 4.27 -13.41 5.04
CA PRO A 284 4.96 -14.29 4.09
C PRO A 284 4.03 -15.09 3.18
N VAL A 285 2.78 -15.31 3.58
CA VAL A 285 1.80 -16.06 2.80
C VAL A 285 0.97 -15.19 1.85
N THR A 286 1.16 -13.88 1.90
CA THR A 286 0.38 -12.90 1.13
C THR A 286 1.27 -12.19 0.14
N VAL A 287 0.89 -12.20 -1.15
CA VAL A 287 1.63 -11.44 -2.17
C VAL A 287 1.52 -9.95 -1.85
N PRO A 288 2.64 -9.24 -1.70
CA PRO A 288 2.60 -7.80 -1.42
C PRO A 288 2.20 -6.98 -2.63
N GLY A 289 1.71 -5.75 -2.38
CA GLY A 289 1.32 -4.79 -3.43
C GLY A 289 2.44 -3.80 -3.73
N LEU A 290 3.52 -4.23 -4.37
CA LEU A 290 4.75 -3.44 -4.55
C LEU A 290 5.01 -3.03 -6.01
N ASP A 291 4.04 -3.16 -6.92
CA ASP A 291 4.24 -2.88 -8.33
C ASP A 291 4.08 -1.39 -8.66
N THR A 292 4.99 -0.56 -8.15
CA THR A 292 5.00 0.90 -8.37
C THR A 292 6.33 1.41 -8.91
N LEU A 293 7.33 0.55 -9.15
CA LEU A 293 8.67 0.99 -9.54
C LEU A 293 8.69 1.61 -10.94
N ASP A 294 7.84 1.14 -11.84
CA ASP A 294 7.79 1.58 -13.24
C ASP A 294 6.78 2.72 -13.49
N LEU A 295 6.28 3.38 -12.44
CA LEU A 295 5.40 4.54 -12.52
C LEU A 295 6.18 5.89 -12.61
#